data_571190f47714cb3990fda7bd2dc65b1c
#
_entry.id   571190f47714cb3990fda7bd2dc65b1c
#
_cell.length_a   1.000
_cell.length_b   1.000
_cell.length_c   1.000
_cell.angle_alpha   90.00
_cell.angle_beta   90.00
_cell.angle_gamma   90.00
#
_symmetry.space_group_name_H-M   'P 1'
#
loop_
_entity.id
_entity.type
_entity.pdbx_description
1 polymer ?
#
loop_
_entity_poly.entity_id
_entity_poly.type
_entity_poly.pdbx_seq_one_letter_code
_entity_poly.pdbx_strand_id
1 'polypeptide(L)' 'MFYTLVILACLTSAPGACESRELIISDLAIHPGTAFMQAQPLVAQWSETHPAYFVQRWRLLPGRGA' A
#
# COMPACT_ATOMS: atom_id res chain seq x y z
N MET A 1 -15.66 -2.80 -6.02
CA MET A 1 -15.03 -1.56 -6.48
C MET A 1 -13.52 -1.69 -6.40
N PHE A 2 -12.81 -1.16 -7.38
CA PHE A 2 -11.35 -1.25 -7.42
C PHE A 2 -10.70 -0.07 -6.72
N TYR A 3 -9.61 -0.35 -6.04
CA TYR A 3 -8.75 0.66 -5.44
C TYR A 3 -7.31 0.35 -5.82
N THR A 4 -6.49 1.39 -5.87
CA THR A 4 -5.05 1.23 -6.03
C THR A 4 -4.38 1.60 -4.71
N LEU A 5 -3.68 0.65 -4.12
CA LEU A 5 -2.89 0.88 -2.92
C LEU A 5 -1.48 1.21 -3.36
N VAL A 6 -1.04 2.43 -3.06
CA VAL A 6 0.30 2.90 -3.40
C VAL A 6 1.15 2.90 -2.14
N ILE A 7 2.19 2.09 -2.15
CA ILE A 7 3.10 1.95 -1.02
C ILE A 7 4.46 2.54 -1.41
N LEU A 8 4.94 3.49 -0.65
CA LEU A 8 6.30 3.99 -0.78
C LEU A 8 7.17 3.25 0.21
N ALA A 9 8.03 2.39 -0.30
CA ALA A 9 8.89 1.53 0.51
C ALA A 9 10.34 1.84 0.27
N CYS A 10 11.12 1.81 1.34
CA CYS A 10 12.56 2.10 1.29
C CYS A 10 13.31 0.91 1.86
N LEU A 11 14.53 0.69 1.35
CA LEU A 11 15.39 -0.37 1.87
C LEU A 11 15.83 -0.02 3.31
N THR A 12 15.77 -1.01 4.19
CA THR A 12 16.22 -0.80 5.57
C THR A 12 17.73 -0.57 5.64
N SER A 13 18.47 -1.17 4.71
CA SER A 13 19.93 -1.00 4.64
C SER A 13 20.36 0.27 3.91
N ALA A 14 19.46 0.88 3.16
CA ALA A 14 19.74 2.10 2.41
C ALA A 14 18.46 2.96 2.37
N PRO A 15 18.17 3.72 3.45
CA PRO A 15 16.89 4.43 3.56
C PRO A 15 16.62 5.45 2.46
N GLY A 16 17.64 5.89 1.73
CA GLY A 16 17.45 6.77 0.58
C GLY A 16 17.01 6.03 -0.69
N ALA A 17 17.10 4.71 -0.70
CA ALA A 17 16.71 3.91 -1.86
C ALA A 17 15.25 3.48 -1.70
N CYS A 18 14.35 4.28 -2.24
CA CYS A 18 12.91 4.06 -2.11
C CYS A 18 12.29 3.79 -3.47
N GLU A 19 11.18 3.05 -3.46
CA GLU A 19 10.41 2.82 -4.67
C GLU A 19 8.93 2.76 -4.33
N SER A 20 8.10 3.07 -5.32
CA SER A 20 6.65 2.97 -5.20
C SER A 20 6.18 1.63 -5.73
N ARG A 21 5.27 1.00 -4.99
CA ARG A 21 4.60 -0.22 -5.41
C ARG A 21 3.12 0.05 -5.50
N GLU A 22 2.50 -0.41 -6.56
CA GLU A 22 1.06 -0.25 -6.78
C GLU A 22 0.40 -1.60 -6.77
N LEU A 23 -0.62 -1.73 -5.94
CA LEU A 23 -1.40 -2.96 -5.82
C LEU A 23 -2.85 -2.64 -6.12
N ILE A 24 -3.46 -3.40 -7.02
CA ILE A 24 -4.87 -3.24 -7.34
C ILE A 24 -5.67 -4.18 -6.46
N ILE A 25 -6.61 -3.61 -5.71
CA ILE A 25 -7.41 -4.35 -4.74
C ILE A 25 -8.88 -4.21 -5.11
N SER A 26 -9.56 -5.33 -5.27
CA SER A 26 -10.95 -5.35 -5.74
C SER A 26 -11.98 -5.61 -4.64
N ASP A 27 -11.55 -5.98 -3.44
CA ASP A 27 -12.46 -6.43 -2.39
C ASP A 27 -12.66 -5.45 -1.25
N LEU A 28 -12.36 -4.17 -1.49
CA LEU A 28 -12.52 -3.16 -0.45
C LEU A 28 -13.93 -2.55 -0.51
N ALA A 29 -14.35 -2.01 0.63
CA ALA A 29 -15.65 -1.37 0.74
C ALA A 29 -15.77 -0.18 -0.20
N ILE A 30 -17.02 0.17 -0.55
CA ILE A 30 -17.30 1.30 -1.44
C ILE A 30 -16.92 2.62 -0.77
N HIS A 31 -17.15 2.75 0.53
CA HIS A 31 -16.87 3.99 1.26
C HIS A 31 -15.36 4.15 1.48
N PRO A 32 -14.77 5.28 1.06
CA PRO A 32 -13.33 5.47 1.15
C PRO A 32 -12.77 5.33 2.57
N GLY A 33 -13.48 5.82 3.57
CA GLY A 33 -13.01 5.72 4.95
C GLY A 33 -12.91 4.27 5.42
N THR A 34 -13.94 3.47 5.11
CA THR A 34 -13.93 2.05 5.45
C THR A 34 -12.87 1.29 4.65
N ALA A 35 -12.74 1.62 3.37
CA ALA A 35 -11.72 1.00 2.53
C ALA A 35 -10.32 1.31 3.04
N PHE A 36 -10.08 2.53 3.50
CA PHE A 36 -8.81 2.92 4.09
C PHE A 36 -8.47 2.04 5.30
N MET A 37 -9.45 1.83 6.18
CA MET A 37 -9.25 0.99 7.35
C MET A 37 -8.97 -0.46 6.97
N GLN A 38 -9.64 -0.95 5.93
CA GLN A 38 -9.43 -2.31 5.44
C GLN A 38 -8.07 -2.48 4.77
N ALA A 39 -7.52 -1.40 4.24
CA ALA A 39 -6.21 -1.45 3.58
C ALA A 39 -5.06 -1.56 4.58
N GLN A 40 -5.23 -1.11 5.81
CA GLN A 40 -4.16 -1.11 6.80
C GLN A 40 -3.54 -2.50 7.03
N PRO A 41 -4.33 -3.56 7.25
CA PRO A 41 -3.73 -4.90 7.39
C PRO A 41 -3.06 -5.40 6.12
N LEU A 42 -3.50 -4.94 4.96
CA LEU A 42 -2.85 -5.31 3.70
C LEU A 42 -1.45 -4.71 3.60
N VAL A 43 -1.29 -3.47 4.06
CA VAL A 43 0.03 -2.83 4.14
C VAL A 43 0.93 -3.59 5.10
N ALA A 44 0.39 -3.99 6.25
CA ALA A 44 1.14 -4.77 7.22
C ALA A 44 1.59 -6.11 6.66
N GLN A 45 0.73 -6.79 5.93
CA GLN A 45 1.09 -8.05 5.27
C GLN A 45 2.19 -7.85 4.24
N TRP A 46 2.09 -6.78 3.45
CA TRP A 46 3.12 -6.48 2.47
C TRP A 46 4.47 -6.28 3.15
N SER A 47 4.48 -5.54 4.25
CA SER A 47 5.70 -5.29 5.02
C SER A 47 6.30 -6.59 5.54
N GLU A 48 5.47 -7.50 6.04
CA GLU A 48 5.95 -8.78 6.55
C GLU A 48 6.56 -9.66 5.47
N THR A 49 6.05 -9.59 4.24
CA THR A 49 6.57 -10.38 3.13
C THR A 49 7.75 -9.73 2.43
N HIS A 50 8.12 -8.51 2.83
CA HIS A 50 9.24 -7.77 2.25
C HIS A 50 10.15 -7.25 3.36
N PRO A 51 10.83 -8.14 4.10
CA PRO A 51 11.58 -7.73 5.29
C PRO A 51 12.78 -6.82 5.00
N ALA A 52 13.25 -6.77 3.75
CA ALA A 52 14.33 -5.86 3.38
C ALA A 52 13.86 -4.42 3.22
N TYR A 53 12.57 -4.18 3.28
CA TYR A 53 11.96 -2.87 3.08
C TYR A 53 11.19 -2.44 4.31
N PHE A 54 11.04 -1.12 4.47
CA PHE A 54 10.06 -0.58 5.40
C PHE A 54 9.13 0.36 4.65
N VAL A 55 7.88 0.42 5.10
CA VAL A 55 6.89 1.30 4.48
C VAL A 55 7.06 2.69 5.05
N GLN A 56 7.48 3.63 4.21
CA GLN A 56 7.63 5.01 4.63
C GLN A 56 6.28 5.70 4.70
N ARG A 57 5.43 5.43 3.71
CA ARG A 57 4.04 5.91 3.70
C ARG A 57 3.26 5.14 2.64
N TRP A 58 1.97 5.24 2.72
CA TRP A 58 1.09 4.61 1.74
C TRP A 58 -0.18 5.43 1.62
N ARG A 59 -0.88 5.20 0.53
CA ARG A 59 -2.17 5.84 0.29
C ARG A 59 -3.06 4.91 -0.53
N LEU A 60 -4.35 5.15 -0.43
CA LEU A 60 -5.35 4.38 -1.15
C LEU A 60 -6.07 5.32 -2.09
N LEU A 61 -6.06 4.98 -3.39
CA LEU A 61 -6.71 5.77 -4.42
C LEU A 61 -7.88 4.99 -4.99
N PRO A 62 -9.02 5.66 -5.24
CA PRO A 62 -10.14 4.99 -5.89
C PRO A 62 -9.82 4.71 -7.36
N GLY A 63 -10.38 3.61 -7.86
CA GLY A 63 -10.16 3.21 -9.24
C GLY A 63 -8.83 2.52 -9.42
N ARG A 64 -8.34 2.50 -10.66
CA ARG A 64 -7.16 1.72 -11.02
C ARG A 64 -5.88 2.53 -11.07
N GLY A 65 -5.84 3.62 -10.37
CA GLY A 65 -4.62 4.38 -10.15
C GLY A 65 -4.02 5.00 -11.40
N ALA A 66 -4.80 5.30 -12.36
CA ALA A 66 -4.31 5.91 -13.58
C ALA A 66 -3.90 7.35 -13.36
#